data_4364f74c4a90c0d53344b6a4ed35a85b
#
_entry.id   4364f74c4a90c0d53344b6a4ed35a85b
#
_cell.length_a   1.000
_cell.length_b   1.000
_cell.length_c   1.000
_cell.angle_alpha   90.00
_cell.angle_beta   90.00
_cell.angle_gamma   90.00
#
_symmetry.space_group_name_H-M   'P 1'
#
loop_
_entity.id
_entity.type
_entity.pdbx_description
1 polymer ?
#
loop_
_entity_poly.entity_id
_entity_poly.type
_entity_poly.pdbx_seq_one_letter_code
_entity_poly.pdbx_strand_id
1 'polypeptide(L)'
;MLFYANPILIAAAVLPAIFLLVQIYRADKLDREPGWLIASLVFQGIVSTALAVWTERLGSVVLGWLLPENSVVYRAILYFVVVSCSEEGFKYLLLKRRTWNSPEFNCQFDAVVYAVAVSLGFALWENIDYVIMYGLGTALVRAVTAVPGHACFGVFMGAFYGMAKRCHNYGRPGQARTFRRLAVLVPVLLHGTYDFIASGTGSSWVFVVFVAVMFLAANRMVRSLSRNDRYI
;
A
#
# COMPACT_ATOMS: atom_id res chain seq x y z
N MET A 1 20.59 9.61 -23.14
CA MET A 1 21.46 9.92 -21.99
C MET A 1 21.36 8.70 -21.08
N LEU A 2 22.37 7.81 -21.11
CA LEU A 2 22.40 6.62 -20.24
C LEU A 2 22.60 7.12 -18.80
N PHE A 3 21.53 7.08 -18.02
CA PHE A 3 21.63 7.29 -16.58
C PHE A 3 22.50 6.16 -16.02
N TYR A 4 23.71 6.47 -15.65
CA TYR A 4 24.48 5.67 -14.71
C TYR A 4 23.68 5.68 -13.41
N ALA A 5 22.87 4.64 -13.21
CA ALA A 5 22.11 4.47 -11.99
C ALA A 5 23.13 4.35 -10.85
N ASN A 6 23.25 5.40 -10.04
CA ASN A 6 24.14 5.40 -8.88
C ASN A 6 23.68 4.28 -7.95
N PRO A 7 24.49 3.22 -7.73
CA PRO A 7 24.09 2.06 -6.94
C PRO A 7 23.67 2.43 -5.51
N ILE A 8 24.20 3.53 -4.96
CA ILE A 8 23.81 4.05 -3.65
C ILE A 8 22.37 4.54 -3.68
N LEU A 9 21.95 5.23 -4.74
CA LEU A 9 20.57 5.71 -4.89
C LEU A 9 19.59 4.56 -5.03
N ILE A 10 19.96 3.55 -5.83
CA ILE A 10 19.13 2.35 -5.98
C ILE A 10 19.02 1.61 -4.65
N ALA A 11 20.12 1.42 -3.94
CA ALA A 11 20.09 0.77 -2.63
C ALA A 11 19.22 1.56 -1.63
N ALA A 12 19.34 2.88 -1.57
CA ALA A 12 18.55 3.73 -0.71
C ALA A 12 17.04 3.68 -1.06
N ALA A 13 16.70 3.50 -2.34
CA ALA A 13 15.33 3.35 -2.79
C ALA A 13 14.73 1.98 -2.43
N VAL A 14 15.51 0.91 -2.51
CA VAL A 14 15.03 -0.48 -2.46
C VAL A 14 15.08 -1.08 -1.05
N LEU A 15 16.15 -0.81 -0.29
CA LEU A 15 16.39 -1.45 1.01
C LEU A 15 15.26 -1.26 2.04
N PRO A 16 14.62 -0.08 2.17
CA PRO A 16 13.52 0.10 3.12
C PRO A 16 12.32 -0.83 2.84
N ALA A 17 11.96 -1.01 1.57
CA ALA A 17 10.87 -1.89 1.17
C ALA A 17 11.22 -3.37 1.45
N ILE A 18 12.43 -3.80 1.10
CA ILE A 18 12.90 -5.16 1.39
C ILE A 18 12.92 -5.41 2.91
N PHE A 19 13.44 -4.45 3.69
CA PHE A 19 13.48 -4.58 5.15
C PHE A 19 12.09 -4.80 5.75
N LEU A 20 11.11 -3.98 5.36
CA LEU A 20 9.73 -4.11 5.84
C LEU A 20 9.07 -5.42 5.38
N LEU A 21 9.31 -5.83 4.14
CA LEU A 21 8.80 -7.10 3.62
C LEU A 21 9.32 -8.29 4.44
N VAL A 22 10.61 -8.30 4.75
CA VAL A 22 11.22 -9.34 5.58
C VAL A 22 10.62 -9.34 6.99
N GLN A 23 10.34 -8.16 7.58
CA GLN A 23 9.72 -8.07 8.90
C GLN A 23 8.30 -8.66 8.92
N ILE A 24 7.49 -8.36 7.91
CA ILE A 24 6.13 -8.91 7.79
C ILE A 24 6.17 -10.41 7.52
N TYR A 25 7.03 -10.88 6.61
CA TYR A 25 7.22 -12.29 6.33
C TYR A 25 7.65 -13.09 7.57
N ARG A 26 8.53 -12.51 8.41
CA ARG A 26 8.94 -13.13 9.68
C ARG A 26 7.87 -13.09 10.77
N ALA A 27 6.90 -12.19 10.66
CA ALA A 27 5.77 -12.14 11.58
C ALA A 27 4.76 -13.27 11.33
N ASP A 28 4.79 -13.86 10.15
CA ASP A 28 4.05 -15.07 9.80
C ASP A 28 4.69 -16.30 10.46
N LYS A 29 3.96 -16.89 11.40
CA LYS A 29 4.49 -17.97 12.25
C LYS A 29 3.77 -19.30 12.08
N LEU A 30 2.53 -19.26 11.60
CA LEU A 30 1.68 -20.46 11.54
C LEU A 30 1.97 -21.28 10.30
N ASP A 31 1.94 -20.63 9.12
CA ASP A 31 2.19 -21.27 7.83
C ASP A 31 2.83 -20.25 6.89
N ARG A 32 4.12 -20.37 6.67
CA ARG A 32 4.88 -19.39 5.88
C ARG A 32 4.66 -19.55 4.40
N GLU A 33 4.40 -18.47 3.75
CA GLU A 33 4.19 -18.37 2.33
C GLU A 33 5.41 -18.76 1.49
N PRO A 34 5.23 -19.48 0.37
CA PRO A 34 6.34 -19.81 -0.51
C PRO A 34 6.92 -18.54 -1.16
N GLY A 35 8.25 -18.47 -1.22
CA GLY A 35 8.96 -17.29 -1.74
C GLY A 35 8.57 -16.89 -3.16
N TRP A 36 8.23 -17.86 -4.03
CA TRP A 36 7.75 -17.57 -5.40
C TRP A 36 6.42 -16.77 -5.40
N LEU A 37 5.53 -17.04 -4.43
CA LEU A 37 4.27 -16.32 -4.30
C LEU A 37 4.54 -14.87 -3.85
N ILE A 38 5.40 -14.68 -2.86
CA ILE A 38 5.81 -13.35 -2.41
C ILE A 38 6.45 -12.55 -3.54
N ALA A 39 7.37 -13.15 -4.31
CA ALA A 39 7.98 -12.50 -5.47
C ALA A 39 6.93 -12.12 -6.53
N SER A 40 5.97 -13.01 -6.80
CA SER A 40 4.85 -12.74 -7.70
C SER A 40 4.00 -11.55 -7.22
N LEU A 41 3.75 -11.43 -5.91
CA LEU A 41 2.96 -10.34 -5.33
C LEU A 41 3.70 -9.00 -5.37
N VAL A 42 4.99 -8.99 -5.11
CA VAL A 42 5.85 -7.80 -5.30
C VAL A 42 5.79 -7.35 -6.77
N PHE A 43 5.90 -8.28 -7.71
CA PHE A 43 5.77 -7.98 -9.14
C PHE A 43 4.37 -7.40 -9.48
N GLN A 44 3.29 -7.96 -8.91
CA GLN A 44 1.94 -7.38 -9.08
C GLN A 44 1.86 -5.95 -8.53
N GLY A 45 2.56 -5.66 -7.44
CA GLY A 45 2.70 -4.30 -6.91
C GLY A 45 3.35 -3.35 -7.93
N ILE A 46 4.46 -3.76 -8.55
CA ILE A 46 5.13 -2.99 -9.61
C ILE A 46 4.18 -2.75 -10.80
N VAL A 47 3.45 -3.77 -11.23
CA VAL A 47 2.46 -3.63 -12.31
C VAL A 47 1.34 -2.66 -11.92
N SER A 48 0.90 -2.69 -10.65
CA SER A 48 -0.15 -1.78 -10.18
C SER A 48 0.28 -0.31 -10.24
N THR A 49 1.58 -0.01 -10.06
CA THR A 49 2.12 1.35 -10.20
C THR A 49 1.94 1.87 -11.64
N ALA A 50 2.28 1.06 -12.63
CA ALA A 50 2.12 1.46 -14.02
C ALA A 50 0.64 1.75 -14.38
N LEU A 51 -0.30 0.94 -13.87
CA LEU A 51 -1.74 1.16 -14.07
C LEU A 51 -2.23 2.42 -13.34
N ALA A 52 -1.76 2.67 -12.12
CA ALA A 52 -2.11 3.85 -11.34
C ALA A 52 -1.64 5.13 -12.01
N VAL A 53 -0.39 5.22 -12.44
CA VAL A 53 0.17 6.38 -13.14
C VAL A 53 -0.65 6.77 -14.37
N TRP A 54 -1.16 5.81 -15.14
CA TRP A 54 -2.02 6.09 -16.28
C TRP A 54 -3.35 6.73 -15.88
N THR A 55 -4.03 6.16 -14.89
CA THR A 55 -5.32 6.68 -14.41
C THR A 55 -5.18 8.02 -13.70
N GLU A 56 -4.11 8.23 -12.95
CA GLU A 56 -3.80 9.48 -12.27
C GLU A 56 -3.52 10.62 -13.26
N ARG A 57 -2.73 10.36 -14.30
CA ARG A 57 -2.50 11.36 -15.37
C ARG A 57 -3.80 11.76 -16.06
N LEU A 58 -4.62 10.78 -16.43
CA LEU A 58 -5.90 11.06 -17.05
C LEU A 58 -6.84 11.82 -16.09
N GLY A 59 -6.93 11.36 -14.86
CA GLY A 59 -7.76 11.97 -13.82
C GLY A 59 -7.34 13.39 -13.47
N SER A 60 -6.04 13.67 -13.37
CA SER A 60 -5.52 15.01 -13.08
C SER A 60 -5.78 16.00 -14.23
N VAL A 61 -5.64 15.55 -15.50
CA VAL A 61 -5.98 16.37 -16.66
C VAL A 61 -7.47 16.73 -16.68
N VAL A 62 -8.35 15.74 -16.48
CA VAL A 62 -9.81 15.98 -16.44
C VAL A 62 -10.17 16.90 -15.27
N LEU A 63 -9.56 16.68 -14.11
CA LEU A 63 -9.82 17.52 -12.93
C LEU A 63 -9.35 18.97 -13.13
N GLY A 64 -8.20 19.17 -13.80
CA GLY A 64 -7.68 20.51 -14.14
C GLY A 64 -8.55 21.30 -15.11
N TRP A 65 -9.36 20.62 -15.93
CA TRP A 65 -10.37 21.30 -16.76
C TRP A 65 -11.61 21.74 -15.97
N LEU A 66 -11.89 21.05 -14.84
CA LEU A 66 -13.11 21.28 -14.07
C LEU A 66 -12.91 22.24 -12.90
N LEU A 67 -11.71 22.25 -12.29
CA LEU A 67 -11.44 22.98 -11.06
C LEU A 67 -10.06 23.68 -11.12
N PRO A 68 -9.93 24.85 -10.49
CA PRO A 68 -8.63 25.51 -10.33
C PRO A 68 -7.67 24.65 -9.49
N GLU A 69 -6.45 24.39 -9.99
CA GLU A 69 -5.45 23.53 -9.34
C GLU A 69 -5.01 24.03 -7.96
N ASN A 70 -5.09 25.33 -7.70
CA ASN A 70 -4.75 25.91 -6.40
C ASN A 70 -5.87 25.79 -5.36
N SER A 71 -7.03 25.27 -5.71
CA SER A 71 -8.16 25.13 -4.78
C SER A 71 -7.99 23.94 -3.83
N VAL A 72 -8.52 24.08 -2.60
CA VAL A 72 -8.55 22.97 -1.62
C VAL A 72 -9.41 21.81 -2.14
N VAL A 73 -10.49 22.12 -2.87
CA VAL A 73 -11.40 21.12 -3.46
C VAL A 73 -10.67 20.28 -4.51
N TYR A 74 -9.90 20.94 -5.40
CA TYR A 74 -9.06 20.24 -6.38
C TYR A 74 -8.12 19.23 -5.68
N ARG A 75 -7.37 19.70 -4.67
CA ARG A 75 -6.45 18.82 -3.92
C ARG A 75 -7.17 17.68 -3.21
N ALA A 76 -8.32 17.94 -2.60
CA ALA A 76 -9.09 16.88 -1.95
C ALA A 76 -9.54 15.81 -2.95
N ILE A 77 -10.11 16.20 -4.10
CA ILE A 77 -10.51 15.24 -5.13
C ILE A 77 -9.29 14.54 -5.73
N LEU A 78 -8.21 15.27 -6.00
CA LEU A 78 -6.98 14.70 -6.55
C LEU A 78 -6.47 13.58 -5.65
N TYR A 79 -6.26 13.84 -4.36
CA TYR A 79 -5.64 12.85 -3.47
C TYR A 79 -6.59 11.75 -3.02
N PHE A 80 -7.87 12.03 -2.74
CA PHE A 80 -8.80 11.00 -2.26
C PHE A 80 -9.44 10.20 -3.38
N VAL A 81 -9.72 10.82 -4.54
CA VAL A 81 -10.48 10.16 -5.61
C VAL A 81 -9.57 9.73 -6.75
N VAL A 82 -8.66 10.60 -7.21
CA VAL A 82 -7.80 10.26 -8.35
C VAL A 82 -6.64 9.38 -7.92
N VAL A 83 -5.79 9.83 -6.99
CA VAL A 83 -4.56 9.13 -6.60
C VAL A 83 -4.88 7.90 -5.77
N SER A 84 -5.42 8.07 -4.55
CA SER A 84 -5.61 6.95 -3.62
C SER A 84 -6.53 5.85 -4.16
N CYS A 85 -7.64 6.21 -4.87
CA CYS A 85 -8.51 5.20 -5.46
C CYS A 85 -7.81 4.42 -6.57
N SER A 86 -6.99 5.08 -7.40
CA SER A 86 -6.22 4.41 -8.45
C SER A 86 -5.21 3.45 -7.84
N GLU A 87 -4.38 3.94 -6.94
CA GLU A 87 -3.32 3.14 -6.35
C GLU A 87 -3.84 1.97 -5.51
N GLU A 88 -4.67 2.25 -4.49
CA GLU A 88 -5.18 1.20 -3.60
C GLU A 88 -6.17 0.28 -4.33
N GLY A 89 -6.89 0.81 -5.31
CA GLY A 89 -7.78 0.04 -6.17
C GLY A 89 -7.03 -0.99 -7.02
N PHE A 90 -5.95 -0.59 -7.71
CA PHE A 90 -5.15 -1.53 -8.51
C PHE A 90 -4.34 -2.49 -7.67
N LYS A 91 -3.77 -2.05 -6.54
CA LYS A 91 -3.14 -2.95 -5.56
C LYS A 91 -4.12 -4.06 -5.12
N TYR A 92 -5.33 -3.69 -4.72
CA TYR A 92 -6.35 -4.65 -4.31
C TYR A 92 -6.82 -5.55 -5.46
N LEU A 93 -7.01 -5.02 -6.66
CA LEU A 93 -7.45 -5.79 -7.84
C LEU A 93 -6.47 -6.91 -8.16
N LEU A 94 -5.17 -6.57 -8.24
CA LEU A 94 -4.12 -7.52 -8.57
C LEU A 94 -3.86 -8.50 -7.41
N LEU A 95 -3.89 -8.03 -6.17
CA LEU A 95 -3.87 -8.87 -4.98
C LEU A 95 -4.97 -9.94 -5.04
N LYS A 96 -6.22 -9.50 -5.20
CA LYS A 96 -7.38 -10.39 -5.24
C LYS A 96 -7.31 -11.37 -6.40
N ARG A 97 -6.94 -10.91 -7.61
CA ARG A 97 -6.81 -11.77 -8.79
C ARG A 97 -5.79 -12.89 -8.56
N ARG A 98 -4.70 -12.58 -7.85
CA ARG A 98 -3.60 -13.53 -7.63
C ARG A 98 -3.88 -14.50 -6.49
N THR A 99 -4.58 -14.08 -5.43
CA THR A 99 -4.61 -14.83 -4.17
C THR A 99 -5.97 -15.36 -3.77
N TRP A 100 -7.11 -14.78 -4.23
CA TRP A 100 -8.43 -15.14 -3.69
C TRP A 100 -8.78 -16.63 -3.79
N ASN A 101 -8.36 -17.28 -4.88
CA ASN A 101 -8.58 -18.70 -5.12
C ASN A 101 -7.29 -19.53 -4.99
N SER A 102 -6.23 -18.96 -4.43
CA SER A 102 -5.00 -19.71 -4.18
C SER A 102 -5.20 -20.72 -3.04
N PRO A 103 -4.69 -21.96 -3.17
CA PRO A 103 -4.67 -22.92 -2.07
C PRO A 103 -3.78 -22.45 -0.91
N GLU A 104 -2.78 -21.63 -1.20
CA GLU A 104 -1.88 -21.05 -0.20
C GLU A 104 -2.60 -20.06 0.72
N PHE A 105 -3.76 -19.49 0.31
CA PHE A 105 -4.53 -18.58 1.16
C PHE A 105 -5.37 -19.36 2.16
N ASN A 106 -4.73 -19.92 3.14
CA ASN A 106 -5.28 -20.86 4.11
C ASN A 106 -5.33 -20.31 5.56
N CYS A 107 -4.55 -19.25 5.87
CA CYS A 107 -4.54 -18.57 7.16
C CYS A 107 -5.04 -17.13 7.06
N GLN A 108 -5.51 -16.58 8.18
CA GLN A 108 -6.05 -15.20 8.18
C GLN A 108 -4.94 -14.16 8.01
N PHE A 109 -3.74 -14.43 8.54
CA PHE A 109 -2.60 -13.51 8.48
C PHE A 109 -1.95 -13.47 7.09
N ASP A 110 -2.08 -14.52 6.27
CA ASP A 110 -1.59 -14.55 4.88
C ASP A 110 -2.04 -13.33 4.09
N ALA A 111 -3.29 -12.90 4.31
CA ALA A 111 -3.85 -11.71 3.68
C ALA A 111 -3.04 -10.44 3.96
N VAL A 112 -2.48 -10.32 5.17
CA VAL A 112 -1.62 -9.19 5.56
C VAL A 112 -0.28 -9.31 4.85
N VAL A 113 0.33 -10.50 4.82
CA VAL A 113 1.58 -10.77 4.11
C VAL A 113 1.43 -10.43 2.62
N TYR A 114 0.34 -10.90 2.00
CA TYR A 114 0.06 -10.67 0.58
C TYR A 114 -0.15 -9.19 0.26
N ALA A 115 -1.00 -8.52 1.02
CA ALA A 115 -1.33 -7.12 0.76
C ALA A 115 -0.11 -6.22 0.98
N VAL A 116 0.71 -6.48 2.01
CA VAL A 116 1.95 -5.74 2.26
C VAL A 116 2.97 -6.02 1.15
N ALA A 117 3.08 -7.27 0.65
CA ALA A 117 3.98 -7.59 -0.46
C ALA A 117 3.63 -6.81 -1.74
N VAL A 118 2.33 -6.72 -2.08
CA VAL A 118 1.86 -5.90 -3.21
C VAL A 118 2.13 -4.41 -2.96
N SER A 119 1.79 -3.90 -1.76
CA SER A 119 1.98 -2.47 -1.43
C SER A 119 3.45 -2.07 -1.41
N LEU A 120 4.35 -2.94 -0.94
CA LEU A 120 5.78 -2.67 -0.97
C LEU A 120 6.39 -2.83 -2.37
N GLY A 121 5.83 -3.70 -3.22
CA GLY A 121 6.19 -3.76 -4.63
C GLY A 121 5.84 -2.46 -5.37
N PHE A 122 4.67 -1.90 -5.07
CA PHE A 122 4.26 -0.58 -5.55
C PHE A 122 5.23 0.51 -5.07
N ALA A 123 5.41 0.61 -3.75
CA ALA A 123 6.28 1.60 -3.13
C ALA A 123 7.74 1.52 -3.62
N LEU A 124 8.24 0.33 -3.91
CA LEU A 124 9.58 0.12 -4.43
C LEU A 124 9.77 0.81 -5.77
N TRP A 125 8.86 0.58 -6.73
CA TRP A 125 8.94 1.21 -8.04
C TRP A 125 8.78 2.73 -7.94
N GLU A 126 7.76 3.17 -7.24
CA GLU A 126 7.51 4.59 -7.02
C GLU A 126 8.72 5.28 -6.35
N ASN A 127 9.33 4.65 -5.35
CA ASN A 127 10.49 5.19 -4.67
C ASN A 127 11.73 5.29 -5.58
N ILE A 128 11.92 4.33 -6.49
CA ILE A 128 12.97 4.41 -7.53
C ILE A 128 12.74 5.64 -8.40
N ASP A 129 11.52 5.87 -8.90
CA ASP A 129 11.19 7.03 -9.74
C ASP A 129 11.46 8.34 -9.01
N TYR A 130 11.01 8.47 -7.75
CA TYR A 130 11.27 9.67 -6.94
C TYR A 130 12.75 9.91 -6.67
N VAL A 131 13.51 8.87 -6.39
CA VAL A 131 14.94 8.98 -6.11
C VAL A 131 15.73 9.37 -7.35
N ILE A 132 15.36 8.85 -8.51
CA ILE A 132 15.96 9.25 -9.80
C ILE A 132 15.66 10.72 -10.10
N MET A 133 14.44 11.19 -9.82
CA MET A 133 14.04 12.58 -10.10
C MET A 133 14.61 13.59 -9.10
N TYR A 134 14.66 13.24 -7.80
CA TYR A 134 14.89 14.20 -6.71
C TYR A 134 16.12 13.89 -5.83
N GLY A 135 16.80 12.76 -6.05
CA GLY A 135 18.06 12.40 -5.40
C GLY A 135 17.94 11.82 -3.99
N LEU A 136 19.11 11.72 -3.33
CA LEU A 136 19.28 11.00 -2.05
C LEU A 136 18.48 11.60 -0.89
N GLY A 137 18.32 12.91 -0.81
CA GLY A 137 17.52 13.54 0.24
C GLY A 137 16.09 13.04 0.24
N THR A 138 15.48 12.93 -0.93
CA THR A 138 14.14 12.37 -1.12
C THR A 138 14.10 10.90 -0.72
N ALA A 139 15.12 10.11 -1.07
CA ALA A 139 15.22 8.72 -0.67
C ALA A 139 15.14 8.56 0.85
N LEU A 140 15.88 9.35 1.61
CA LEU A 140 15.92 9.27 3.08
C LEU A 140 14.59 9.64 3.71
N VAL A 141 13.94 10.71 3.23
CA VAL A 141 12.61 11.11 3.73
C VAL A 141 11.58 10.01 3.41
N ARG A 142 11.55 9.52 2.19
CA ARG A 142 10.60 8.48 1.77
C ARG A 142 10.84 7.14 2.47
N ALA A 143 12.08 6.81 2.81
CA ALA A 143 12.42 5.59 3.55
C ALA A 143 11.76 5.52 4.94
N VAL A 144 11.48 6.67 5.56
CA VAL A 144 10.87 6.74 6.91
C VAL A 144 9.42 7.25 6.90
N THR A 145 8.90 7.67 5.74
CA THR A 145 7.52 8.16 5.60
C THR A 145 6.71 7.38 4.59
N ALA A 146 6.97 7.55 3.29
CA ALA A 146 6.15 6.99 2.20
C ALA A 146 6.24 5.47 2.12
N VAL A 147 7.45 4.88 2.16
CA VAL A 147 7.61 3.42 2.06
C VAL A 147 6.94 2.70 3.25
N PRO A 148 7.16 3.10 4.53
CA PRO A 148 6.38 2.58 5.65
C PRO A 148 4.89 2.93 5.58
N GLY A 149 4.52 4.07 5.00
CA GLY A 149 3.13 4.44 4.74
C GLY A 149 2.40 3.41 3.88
N HIS A 150 2.97 3.05 2.73
CA HIS A 150 2.43 2.00 1.87
C HIS A 150 2.37 0.63 2.57
N ALA A 151 3.36 0.29 3.40
CA ALA A 151 3.28 -0.92 4.21
C ALA A 151 2.07 -0.88 5.16
N CYS A 152 1.81 0.26 5.81
CA CYS A 152 0.63 0.43 6.67
C CYS A 152 -0.68 0.30 5.89
N PHE A 153 -0.80 0.92 4.71
CA PHE A 153 -1.98 0.76 3.85
C PHE A 153 -2.19 -0.71 3.50
N GLY A 154 -1.11 -1.44 3.17
CA GLY A 154 -1.14 -2.88 2.95
C GLY A 154 -1.59 -3.68 4.18
N VAL A 155 -1.16 -3.31 5.39
CA VAL A 155 -1.60 -3.96 6.63
C VAL A 155 -3.12 -3.80 6.83
N PHE A 156 -3.66 -2.60 6.66
CA PHE A 156 -5.10 -2.37 6.77
C PHE A 156 -5.88 -3.09 5.67
N MET A 157 -5.40 -3.05 4.42
CA MET A 157 -5.98 -3.81 3.30
C MET A 157 -6.04 -5.30 3.62
N GLY A 158 -4.92 -5.88 4.03
CA GLY A 158 -4.79 -7.30 4.35
C GLY A 158 -5.66 -7.73 5.51
N ALA A 159 -5.75 -6.92 6.57
CA ALA A 159 -6.60 -7.22 7.73
C ALA A 159 -8.06 -7.41 7.33
N PHE A 160 -8.62 -6.49 6.54
CA PHE A 160 -10.00 -6.61 6.04
C PHE A 160 -10.14 -7.69 4.96
N TYR A 161 -9.12 -7.89 4.14
CA TYR A 161 -9.13 -8.92 3.10
C TYR A 161 -9.14 -10.33 3.71
N GLY A 162 -8.37 -10.58 4.77
CA GLY A 162 -8.38 -11.85 5.52
C GLY A 162 -9.73 -12.09 6.21
N MET A 163 -10.33 -11.04 6.81
CA MET A 163 -11.69 -11.15 7.36
C MET A 163 -12.74 -11.47 6.27
N ALA A 164 -12.57 -10.90 5.07
CA ALA A 164 -13.44 -11.19 3.94
C ALA A 164 -13.34 -12.65 3.49
N LYS A 165 -12.12 -13.18 3.38
CA LYS A 165 -11.87 -14.58 3.00
C LYS A 165 -12.46 -15.53 4.03
N ARG A 166 -12.21 -15.27 5.31
CA ARG A 166 -12.78 -16.04 6.40
C ARG A 166 -14.32 -16.06 6.36
N CYS A 167 -14.97 -14.89 6.24
CA CYS A 167 -16.43 -14.82 6.13
C CYS A 167 -16.96 -15.56 4.90
N HIS A 168 -16.25 -15.53 3.80
CA HIS A 168 -16.60 -16.27 2.59
C HIS A 168 -16.57 -17.77 2.84
N ASN A 169 -15.49 -18.29 3.43
CA ASN A 169 -15.31 -19.72 3.72
C ASN A 169 -16.35 -20.23 4.74
N TYR A 170 -16.79 -19.38 5.67
CA TYR A 170 -17.87 -19.72 6.64
C TYR A 170 -19.30 -19.49 6.10
N GLY A 171 -19.49 -19.33 4.77
CA GLY A 171 -20.83 -19.17 4.17
C GLY A 171 -21.54 -17.87 4.52
N ARG A 172 -20.79 -16.77 4.81
CA ARG A 172 -21.34 -15.45 5.16
C ARG A 172 -21.08 -14.41 4.05
N PRO A 173 -21.70 -14.55 2.86
CA PRO A 173 -21.35 -13.73 1.69
C PRO A 173 -21.62 -12.24 1.88
N GLY A 174 -22.63 -11.86 2.66
CA GLY A 174 -22.93 -10.46 2.98
C GLY A 174 -21.78 -9.79 3.74
N GLN A 175 -21.29 -10.40 4.82
CA GLN A 175 -20.17 -9.91 5.60
C GLN A 175 -18.88 -9.91 4.78
N ALA A 176 -18.63 -10.96 4.00
CA ALA A 176 -17.48 -11.03 3.10
C ALA A 176 -17.46 -9.86 2.10
N ARG A 177 -18.62 -9.45 1.57
CA ARG A 177 -18.73 -8.30 0.69
C ARG A 177 -18.41 -6.99 1.42
N THR A 178 -18.90 -6.81 2.63
CA THR A 178 -18.59 -5.63 3.46
C THR A 178 -17.10 -5.52 3.73
N PHE A 179 -16.45 -6.61 4.18
CA PHE A 179 -15.02 -6.58 4.44
C PHE A 179 -14.18 -6.38 3.18
N ARG A 180 -14.59 -6.90 2.02
CA ARG A 180 -13.91 -6.57 0.74
C ARG A 180 -13.98 -5.09 0.38
N ARG A 181 -15.10 -4.41 0.67
CA ARG A 181 -15.22 -2.96 0.47
C ARG A 181 -14.32 -2.20 1.44
N LEU A 182 -14.27 -2.62 2.72
CA LEU A 182 -13.40 -2.01 3.71
C LEU A 182 -11.91 -2.24 3.40
N ALA A 183 -11.54 -3.36 2.78
CA ALA A 183 -10.19 -3.65 2.33
C ALA A 183 -9.67 -2.65 1.27
N VAL A 184 -10.57 -1.94 0.58
CA VAL A 184 -10.22 -0.86 -0.35
C VAL A 184 -10.43 0.50 0.28
N LEU A 185 -11.61 0.73 0.87
CA LEU A 185 -12.00 2.06 1.34
C LEU A 185 -11.09 2.58 2.46
N VAL A 186 -10.71 1.71 3.41
CA VAL A 186 -9.87 2.14 4.54
C VAL A 186 -8.47 2.57 4.08
N PRO A 187 -7.73 1.78 3.27
CA PRO A 187 -6.47 2.24 2.69
C PRO A 187 -6.60 3.50 1.84
N VAL A 188 -7.65 3.62 1.01
CA VAL A 188 -7.91 4.84 0.21
C VAL A 188 -8.04 6.07 1.11
N LEU A 189 -8.81 5.98 2.20
CA LEU A 189 -8.97 7.12 3.12
C LEU A 189 -7.66 7.46 3.85
N LEU A 190 -6.90 6.46 4.30
CA LEU A 190 -5.62 6.68 4.96
C LEU A 190 -4.58 7.28 4.01
N HIS A 191 -4.51 6.77 2.79
CA HIS A 191 -3.58 7.24 1.76
C HIS A 191 -3.95 8.67 1.33
N GLY A 192 -5.21 8.92 0.98
CA GLY A 192 -5.67 10.26 0.60
C GLY A 192 -5.45 11.29 1.72
N THR A 193 -5.63 10.89 2.98
CA THR A 193 -5.31 11.76 4.13
C THR A 193 -3.81 12.03 4.23
N TYR A 194 -2.98 11.00 4.04
CA TYR A 194 -1.52 11.13 4.02
C TYR A 194 -1.08 12.17 2.99
N ASP A 195 -1.50 12.02 1.74
CA ASP A 195 -1.11 12.90 0.63
C ASP A 195 -1.69 14.31 0.79
N PHE A 196 -2.94 14.41 1.21
CA PHE A 196 -3.59 15.70 1.42
C PHE A 196 -2.88 16.53 2.50
N ILE A 197 -2.47 15.91 3.60
CA ILE A 197 -1.72 16.61 4.66
C ILE A 197 -0.29 16.91 4.18
N ALA A 198 0.38 15.97 3.50
CA ALA A 198 1.74 16.15 3.00
C ALA A 198 1.86 17.27 1.95
N SER A 199 0.83 17.45 1.12
CA SER A 199 0.78 18.49 0.08
C SER A 199 0.35 19.87 0.59
N GLY A 200 -0.14 19.94 1.82
CA GLY A 200 -0.65 21.19 2.39
C GLY A 200 0.46 22.12 2.90
N THR A 201 0.12 23.41 3.03
CA THR A 201 0.94 24.41 3.69
C THR A 201 0.78 24.37 5.23
N GLY A 202 0.12 23.31 5.73
CA GLY A 202 -0.19 23.12 7.15
C GLY A 202 1.05 22.82 8.01
N SER A 203 0.87 22.86 9.32
CA SER A 203 1.96 22.57 10.26
C SER A 203 2.49 21.16 10.10
N SER A 204 3.78 21.01 9.87
CA SER A 204 4.47 19.72 9.72
C SER A 204 4.19 18.74 10.87
N TRP A 205 3.84 19.24 12.07
CA TRP A 205 3.50 18.39 13.21
C TRP A 205 2.24 17.56 13.00
N VAL A 206 1.22 18.07 12.27
CA VAL A 206 -0.01 17.32 11.97
C VAL A 206 0.33 16.07 11.14
N PHE A 207 1.20 16.23 10.14
CA PHE A 207 1.70 15.11 9.34
C PHE A 207 2.45 14.09 10.20
N VAL A 208 3.37 14.56 11.05
CA VAL A 208 4.16 13.69 11.93
C VAL A 208 3.26 12.90 12.89
N VAL A 209 2.28 13.56 13.51
CA VAL A 209 1.32 12.90 14.42
C VAL A 209 0.48 11.88 13.68
N PHE A 210 -0.04 12.23 12.49
CA PHE A 210 -0.83 11.30 11.66
C PHE A 210 -0.02 10.05 11.30
N VAL A 211 1.20 10.22 10.81
CA VAL A 211 2.09 9.12 10.42
C VAL A 211 2.43 8.25 11.65
N ALA A 212 2.75 8.87 12.80
CA ALA A 212 3.06 8.14 14.03
C ALA A 212 1.87 7.29 14.51
N VAL A 213 0.66 7.86 14.54
CA VAL A 213 -0.57 7.13 14.93
C VAL A 213 -0.85 5.99 13.97
N MET A 214 -0.73 6.21 12.67
CA MET A 214 -0.93 5.18 11.65
C MET A 214 0.07 4.03 11.81
N PHE A 215 1.36 4.31 12.05
CA PHE A 215 2.39 3.28 12.26
C PHE A 215 2.15 2.49 13.55
N LEU A 216 1.76 3.15 14.62
CA LEU A 216 1.42 2.48 15.88
C LEU A 216 0.21 1.57 15.72
N ALA A 217 -0.83 2.02 15.01
CA ALA A 217 -2.02 1.24 14.74
C ALA A 217 -1.71 0.01 13.86
N ALA A 218 -0.96 0.19 12.76
CA ALA A 218 -0.55 -0.89 11.88
C ALA A 218 0.32 -1.93 12.62
N ASN A 219 1.30 -1.48 13.42
CA ASN A 219 2.16 -2.38 14.20
C ASN A 219 1.37 -3.19 15.25
N ARG A 220 0.41 -2.55 15.95
CA ARG A 220 -0.50 -3.26 16.87
C ARG A 220 -1.34 -4.28 16.13
N MET A 221 -1.86 -3.93 14.96
CA MET A 221 -2.66 -4.82 14.12
C MET A 221 -1.86 -6.04 13.66
N VAL A 222 -0.63 -5.85 13.14
CA VAL A 222 0.27 -6.94 12.76
C VAL A 222 0.53 -7.88 13.94
N ARG A 223 0.92 -7.33 15.10
CA ARG A 223 1.17 -8.13 16.31
C ARG A 223 -0.06 -8.91 16.76
N SER A 224 -1.24 -8.29 16.73
CA SER A 224 -2.49 -8.92 17.13
C SER A 224 -2.89 -10.05 16.17
N LEU A 225 -2.86 -9.77 14.86
CA LEU A 225 -3.26 -10.75 13.84
C LEU A 225 -2.28 -11.93 13.77
N SER A 226 -0.97 -11.67 13.83
CA SER A 226 0.06 -12.72 13.86
C SER A 226 -0.04 -13.62 15.10
N ARG A 227 -0.37 -13.06 16.29
CA ARG A 227 -0.52 -13.84 17.52
C ARG A 227 -1.79 -14.68 17.57
N ASN A 228 -2.85 -14.20 16.94
CA ASN A 228 -4.17 -14.82 16.91
C ASN A 228 -4.47 -15.44 15.54
N ASP A 229 -3.43 -15.73 14.78
CA ASP A 229 -3.59 -16.31 13.46
C ASP A 229 -4.21 -17.70 13.53
N ARG A 230 -4.92 -18.06 12.48
CA ARG A 230 -5.69 -19.31 12.40
C ARG A 230 -5.99 -19.66 10.95
N TYR A 231 -6.15 -20.95 10.72
CA TYR A 231 -6.68 -21.46 9.45
C TYR A 231 -8.11 -20.98 9.19
N ILE A 232 -8.43 -20.71 7.90
CA ILE A 232 -9.70 -20.13 7.47
C ILE A 232 -10.35 -20.90 6.32
#